data_50615f7cf8a3b89bf1a4fc984229665c
#
_entry.id   50615f7cf8a3b89bf1a4fc984229665c
#
_cell.length_a   1.000
_cell.length_b   1.000
_cell.length_c   1.000
_cell.angle_alpha   90.00
_cell.angle_beta   90.00
_cell.angle_gamma   90.00
#
_symmetry.space_group_name_H-M   'P 1'
#
loop_
_entity.id
_entity.type
_entity.pdbx_description
1 polymer ?
#
loop_
_entity_poly.entity_id
_entity_poly.type
_entity_poly.pdbx_seq_one_letter_code
_entity_poly.pdbx_strand_id
1 'polypeptide(L)'
;YRYFNSKSELMYYVSLNTLEGYIIRLNQAEKNWRGVWDIYVGVWYCYSQEAFRHPKDYNRLFFEHTNEYLGGAMKEFYQMFPQNINEANQFFSEMLGTADFCGRDFEMCKKRMKAGAISEENALILNRMSCILYKGYFKGVMDDGIEEDEIEERVHSFIDDLDIIVKALASELQGYDGYFKQKREKNDKK
;
A
#
# COMPACT_ATOMS: atom_id res chain seq x y z
N TYR A 1 -6.30 18.09 28.46
CA TYR A 1 -6.58 18.16 27.02
C TYR A 1 -5.93 19.38 26.35
N ARG A 2 -4.61 19.55 26.53
CA ARG A 2 -3.88 20.73 26.04
C ARG A 2 -3.15 20.49 24.72
N TYR A 3 -3.16 19.24 24.21
CA TYR A 3 -2.33 18.83 23.07
C TYR A 3 -3.10 18.50 21.80
N PHE A 4 -4.40 18.20 21.89
CA PHE A 4 -5.26 17.87 20.76
C PHE A 4 -6.51 18.75 20.76
N ASN A 5 -6.90 19.26 19.58
CA ASN A 5 -8.06 20.12 19.44
C ASN A 5 -9.39 19.35 19.52
N SER A 6 -9.35 18.04 19.26
CA SER A 6 -10.54 17.18 19.31
C SER A 6 -10.19 15.73 19.65
N LYS A 7 -11.23 14.96 20.04
CA LYS A 7 -11.11 13.52 20.20
C LYS A 7 -10.75 12.83 18.87
N SER A 8 -11.27 13.32 17.76
CA SER A 8 -10.97 12.79 16.42
C SER A 8 -9.49 12.96 16.07
N GLU A 9 -8.90 14.11 16.36
CA GLU A 9 -7.48 14.35 16.16
C GLU A 9 -6.63 13.40 17.02
N LEU A 10 -6.95 13.22 18.30
CA LEU A 10 -6.26 12.26 19.16
C LEU A 10 -6.35 10.84 18.59
N MET A 11 -7.55 10.41 18.19
CA MET A 11 -7.76 9.07 17.63
C MET A 11 -7.02 8.88 16.30
N TYR A 12 -6.88 9.94 15.51
CA TYR A 12 -6.10 9.94 14.29
C TYR A 12 -4.60 9.66 14.59
N TYR A 13 -4.01 10.38 15.55
CA TYR A 13 -2.62 10.13 15.97
C TYR A 13 -2.42 8.73 16.55
N VAL A 14 -3.39 8.20 17.28
CA VAL A 14 -3.35 6.81 17.75
C VAL A 14 -3.32 5.83 16.58
N SER A 15 -4.13 6.08 15.54
CA SER A 15 -4.18 5.23 14.36
C SER A 15 -2.87 5.27 13.52
N LEU A 16 -2.07 6.34 13.62
CA LEU A 16 -0.77 6.40 12.94
C LEU A 16 0.20 5.30 13.41
N ASN A 17 0.07 4.83 14.65
CA ASN A 17 0.91 3.73 15.16
C ASN A 17 0.72 2.44 14.35
N THR A 18 -0.44 2.23 13.74
CA THR A 18 -0.69 1.03 12.91
C THR A 18 0.14 1.04 11.62
N LEU A 19 0.66 2.19 11.19
CA LEU A 19 1.55 2.29 10.03
C LEU A 19 2.93 1.68 10.29
N GLU A 20 3.34 1.51 11.55
CA GLU A 20 4.62 0.88 11.88
C GLU A 20 4.67 -0.56 11.33
N GLY A 21 3.60 -1.34 11.50
CA GLY A 21 3.49 -2.68 10.94
C GLY A 21 3.66 -2.70 9.42
N TYR A 22 3.02 -1.77 8.72
CA TYR A 22 3.17 -1.62 7.27
C TYR A 22 4.61 -1.31 6.86
N ILE A 23 5.28 -0.38 7.55
CA ILE A 23 6.68 0.00 7.26
C ILE A 23 7.61 -1.19 7.49
N ILE A 24 7.44 -1.93 8.58
CA ILE A 24 8.24 -3.14 8.87
C ILE A 24 8.08 -4.16 7.74
N ARG A 25 6.84 -4.41 7.27
CA ARG A 25 6.59 -5.33 6.15
C ARG A 25 7.22 -4.87 4.86
N LEU A 26 7.14 -3.58 4.54
CA LEU A 26 7.79 -3.01 3.36
C LEU A 26 9.31 -3.26 3.40
N ASN A 27 9.95 -2.96 4.52
CA ASN A 27 11.38 -3.15 4.72
C ASN A 27 11.83 -4.62 4.58
N GLN A 28 10.99 -5.55 5.01
CA GLN A 28 11.25 -6.98 4.86
C GLN A 28 11.03 -7.47 3.43
N ALA A 29 9.96 -7.02 2.79
CA ALA A 29 9.57 -7.46 1.46
C ALA A 29 10.49 -6.91 0.35
N GLU A 30 10.92 -5.65 0.49
CA GLU A 30 11.80 -4.95 -0.46
C GLU A 30 13.04 -5.75 -0.83
N LYS A 31 13.63 -6.44 0.13
CA LYS A 31 14.84 -7.27 -0.07
C LYS A 31 14.65 -8.38 -1.12
N ASN A 32 13.42 -8.70 -1.44
CA ASN A 32 13.07 -9.79 -2.37
C ASN A 32 12.54 -9.28 -3.71
N TRP A 33 12.29 -7.98 -3.87
CA TRP A 33 11.77 -7.41 -5.11
C TRP A 33 12.87 -7.30 -6.16
N ARG A 34 12.57 -7.70 -7.40
CA ARG A 34 13.53 -7.77 -8.50
C ARG A 34 13.24 -6.79 -9.62
N GLY A 35 11.99 -6.38 -9.75
CA GLY A 35 11.54 -5.56 -10.86
C GLY A 35 10.49 -4.54 -10.47
N VAL A 36 10.15 -3.68 -11.41
CA VAL A 36 9.21 -2.56 -11.19
C VAL A 36 7.81 -3.06 -10.80
N TRP A 37 7.40 -4.22 -11.30
CA TRP A 37 6.09 -4.80 -10.98
C TRP A 37 6.08 -5.51 -9.64
N ASP A 38 7.17 -6.17 -9.25
CA ASP A 38 7.31 -6.71 -7.89
C ASP A 38 7.15 -5.63 -6.82
N ILE A 39 7.74 -4.45 -7.09
CA ILE A 39 7.62 -3.30 -6.18
C ILE A 39 6.17 -2.81 -6.15
N TYR A 40 5.54 -2.65 -7.31
CA TYR A 40 4.17 -2.15 -7.40
C TYR A 40 3.18 -3.04 -6.64
N VAL A 41 3.15 -4.32 -6.99
CA VAL A 41 2.23 -5.29 -6.38
C VAL A 41 2.64 -5.60 -4.94
N GLY A 42 3.94 -5.64 -4.65
CA GLY A 42 4.46 -5.86 -3.30
C GLY A 42 4.09 -4.78 -2.29
N VAL A 43 4.05 -3.52 -2.72
CA VAL A 43 3.55 -2.41 -1.88
C VAL A 43 2.07 -2.60 -1.55
N TRP A 44 1.25 -2.94 -2.54
CA TRP A 44 -0.17 -3.24 -2.33
C TRP A 44 -0.38 -4.45 -1.41
N TYR A 45 0.45 -5.50 -1.58
CA TYR A 45 0.42 -6.67 -0.69
C TYR A 45 0.71 -6.28 0.77
N CYS A 46 1.80 -5.56 1.01
CA CYS A 46 2.16 -5.13 2.37
C CYS A 46 1.10 -4.21 2.98
N TYR A 47 0.53 -3.31 2.16
CA TYR A 47 -0.51 -2.39 2.60
C TYR A 47 -1.81 -3.12 2.97
N SER A 48 -2.30 -4.02 2.10
CA SER A 48 -3.53 -4.76 2.33
C SER A 48 -3.42 -5.71 3.52
N GLN A 49 -2.26 -6.31 3.75
CA GLN A 49 -1.99 -7.15 4.93
C GLN A 49 -2.25 -6.42 6.25
N GLU A 50 -1.80 -5.19 6.37
CA GLU A 50 -1.99 -4.41 7.59
C GLU A 50 -3.37 -3.75 7.63
N ALA A 51 -3.85 -3.25 6.49
CA ALA A 51 -5.15 -2.60 6.42
C ALA A 51 -6.31 -3.56 6.75
N PHE A 52 -6.22 -4.83 6.35
CA PHE A 52 -7.25 -5.83 6.63
C PHE A 52 -7.17 -6.35 8.08
N ARG A 53 -6.00 -6.27 8.73
CA ARG A 53 -5.85 -6.54 10.18
C ARG A 53 -6.37 -5.42 11.05
N HIS A 54 -6.21 -4.18 10.60
CA HIS A 54 -6.56 -2.97 11.35
C HIS A 54 -7.55 -2.08 10.59
N PRO A 55 -8.71 -2.62 10.12
CA PRO A 55 -9.55 -1.94 9.16
C PRO A 55 -10.11 -0.61 9.68
N LYS A 56 -10.46 -0.53 10.97
CA LYS A 56 -10.97 0.71 11.57
C LYS A 56 -9.94 1.83 11.60
N ASP A 57 -8.68 1.50 11.88
CA ASP A 57 -7.60 2.49 11.92
C ASP A 57 -7.23 2.96 10.52
N TYR A 58 -7.13 2.03 9.56
CA TYR A 58 -6.88 2.37 8.16
C TYR A 58 -8.03 3.16 7.52
N ASN A 59 -9.28 2.84 7.87
CA ASN A 59 -10.43 3.63 7.45
C ASN A 59 -10.33 5.08 7.97
N ARG A 60 -10.00 5.24 9.25
CA ARG A 60 -9.82 6.56 9.87
C ARG A 60 -8.69 7.34 9.23
N LEU A 61 -7.55 6.70 8.97
CA LEU A 61 -6.37 7.36 8.39
C LEU A 61 -6.59 7.80 6.94
N PHE A 62 -7.30 7.01 6.15
CA PHE A 62 -7.28 7.17 4.70
C PHE A 62 -8.63 7.52 4.08
N PHE A 63 -9.74 7.36 4.80
CA PHE A 63 -11.09 7.51 4.23
C PHE A 63 -12.06 8.37 5.05
N GLU A 64 -11.93 8.49 6.39
CA GLU A 64 -12.88 9.23 7.22
C GLU A 64 -12.63 10.73 7.29
N HIS A 65 -11.37 11.16 7.19
CA HIS A 65 -11.03 12.57 7.35
C HIS A 65 -10.48 13.15 6.06
N THR A 66 -10.94 14.36 5.74
CA THR A 66 -10.38 15.16 4.65
C THR A 66 -8.90 15.41 4.89
N ASN A 67 -8.14 15.35 3.84
CA ASN A 67 -6.69 15.35 3.70
C ASN A 67 -5.88 16.41 4.48
N GLU A 68 -6.52 17.31 5.22
CA GLU A 68 -5.85 18.43 5.91
C GLU A 68 -4.88 17.98 7.00
N TYR A 69 -5.16 16.85 7.66
CA TYR A 69 -4.32 16.36 8.77
C TYR A 69 -3.27 15.33 8.34
N LEU A 70 -3.51 14.56 7.28
CA LEU A 70 -2.68 13.39 6.96
C LEU A 70 -1.24 13.77 6.62
N GLY A 71 -1.04 14.74 5.73
CA GLY A 71 0.31 15.14 5.29
C GLY A 71 1.17 15.72 6.42
N GLY A 72 0.56 16.53 7.29
CA GLY A 72 1.22 17.08 8.47
C GLY A 72 1.54 16.01 9.50
N ALA A 73 0.55 15.20 9.87
CA ALA A 73 0.70 14.16 10.87
C ALA A 73 1.66 13.04 10.42
N MET A 74 1.69 12.67 9.15
CA MET A 74 2.67 11.75 8.61
C MET A 74 4.09 12.30 8.73
N LYS A 75 4.28 13.59 8.42
CA LYS A 75 5.58 14.25 8.57
C LYS A 75 6.02 14.28 10.03
N GLU A 76 5.12 14.61 10.95
CA GLU A 76 5.39 14.62 12.39
C GLU A 76 5.68 13.20 12.90
N PHE A 77 4.92 12.20 12.48
CA PHE A 77 5.17 10.80 12.83
C PHE A 77 6.58 10.36 12.46
N TYR A 78 7.03 10.67 11.24
CA TYR A 78 8.38 10.33 10.80
C TYR A 78 9.46 11.16 11.48
N GLN A 79 9.17 12.37 11.93
CA GLN A 79 10.10 13.15 12.75
C GLN A 79 10.24 12.55 14.16
N MET A 80 9.17 12.00 14.72
CA MET A 80 9.19 11.35 16.04
C MET A 80 9.82 9.97 16.00
N PHE A 81 9.69 9.26 14.88
CA PHE A 81 10.18 7.87 14.71
C PHE A 81 11.13 7.74 13.51
N PRO A 82 12.27 8.45 13.51
CA PRO A 82 13.19 8.47 12.37
C PRO A 82 13.83 7.10 12.08
N GLN A 83 13.89 6.20 13.08
CA GLN A 83 14.38 4.84 12.92
C GLN A 83 13.52 3.98 11.97
N ASN A 84 12.28 4.39 11.72
CA ASN A 84 11.36 3.70 10.82
C ASN A 84 11.57 4.12 9.35
N ILE A 85 12.45 5.10 9.11
CA ILE A 85 12.81 5.56 7.77
C ILE A 85 14.30 5.37 7.59
N ASN A 86 14.71 4.44 6.76
CA ASN A 86 16.07 4.35 6.26
C ASN A 86 16.17 4.98 4.84
N GLU A 87 17.38 5.22 4.35
CA GLU A 87 17.61 5.84 3.04
C GLU A 87 16.98 5.04 1.88
N ALA A 88 16.92 3.71 2.00
CA ALA A 88 16.25 2.84 1.03
C ALA A 88 14.75 3.12 0.93
N ASN A 89 14.15 3.68 1.98
CA ASN A 89 12.72 4.00 2.07
C ASN A 89 12.37 5.45 1.74
N GLN A 90 13.30 6.26 1.26
CA GLN A 90 12.99 7.66 0.90
C GLN A 90 11.81 7.72 -0.08
N PHE A 91 11.73 6.79 -1.01
CA PHE A 91 10.60 6.70 -1.93
C PHE A 91 9.26 6.40 -1.21
N PHE A 92 9.25 5.46 -0.27
CA PHE A 92 8.05 5.15 0.49
C PHE A 92 7.68 6.31 1.40
N SER A 93 8.66 7.02 1.94
CA SER A 93 8.46 8.24 2.73
C SER A 93 7.80 9.34 1.90
N GLU A 94 8.27 9.58 0.67
CA GLU A 94 7.67 10.53 -0.26
C GLU A 94 6.24 10.13 -0.62
N MET A 95 6.02 8.86 -0.95
CA MET A 95 4.71 8.30 -1.25
C MET A 95 3.75 8.42 -0.06
N LEU A 96 4.20 8.11 1.15
CA LEU A 96 3.40 8.23 2.36
C LEU A 96 3.11 9.69 2.74
N GLY A 97 4.00 10.62 2.37
CA GLY A 97 3.78 12.06 2.53
C GLY A 97 2.71 12.65 1.61
N THR A 98 2.27 11.91 0.58
CA THR A 98 1.18 12.34 -0.29
C THR A 98 -0.16 12.02 0.38
N ALA A 99 -0.97 13.04 0.60
CA ALA A 99 -2.20 12.94 1.40
C ALA A 99 -3.31 12.09 0.74
N ASP A 100 -3.44 12.16 -0.59
CA ASP A 100 -4.49 11.44 -1.31
C ASP A 100 -4.12 9.98 -1.57
N PHE A 101 -5.04 9.06 -1.24
CA PHE A 101 -4.87 7.62 -1.40
C PHE A 101 -4.58 7.22 -2.85
N CYS A 102 -5.35 7.75 -3.82
CA CYS A 102 -5.14 7.45 -5.24
C CYS A 102 -3.89 8.17 -5.78
N GLY A 103 -3.57 9.35 -5.26
CA GLY A 103 -2.35 10.07 -5.61
C GLY A 103 -1.09 9.30 -5.24
N ARG A 104 -1.07 8.63 -4.10
CA ARG A 104 0.05 7.74 -3.69
C ARG A 104 0.26 6.60 -4.68
N ASP A 105 -0.81 5.93 -5.08
CA ASP A 105 -0.72 4.87 -6.09
C ASP A 105 -0.25 5.43 -7.43
N PHE A 106 -0.71 6.63 -7.81
CA PHE A 106 -0.27 7.27 -9.05
C PHE A 106 1.22 7.63 -9.05
N GLU A 107 1.81 8.04 -7.91
CA GLU A 107 3.27 8.23 -7.81
C GLU A 107 4.02 6.93 -8.09
N MET A 108 3.47 5.79 -7.68
CA MET A 108 4.00 4.49 -8.05
C MET A 108 3.88 4.22 -9.55
N CYS A 109 2.75 4.55 -10.16
CA CYS A 109 2.55 4.40 -11.61
C CYS A 109 3.54 5.28 -12.41
N LYS A 110 3.82 6.51 -11.99
CA LYS A 110 4.81 7.40 -12.63
C LYS A 110 6.20 6.77 -12.73
N LYS A 111 6.63 6.02 -11.72
CA LYS A 111 7.92 5.31 -11.78
C LYS A 111 7.94 4.22 -12.85
N ARG A 112 6.81 3.52 -13.06
CA ARG A 112 6.67 2.49 -14.10
C ARG A 112 6.65 3.11 -15.49
N MET A 113 6.02 4.29 -15.63
CA MET A 113 6.08 5.09 -16.87
C MET A 113 7.53 5.49 -17.20
N LYS A 114 8.27 6.03 -16.24
CA LYS A 114 9.69 6.39 -16.42
C LYS A 114 10.56 5.19 -16.80
N ALA A 115 10.22 4.01 -16.34
CA ALA A 115 10.90 2.76 -16.68
C ALA A 115 10.46 2.16 -18.03
N GLY A 116 9.50 2.79 -18.74
CA GLY A 116 8.95 2.28 -20.00
C GLY A 116 8.03 1.06 -19.85
N ALA A 117 7.71 0.67 -18.63
CA ALA A 117 6.94 -0.55 -18.35
C ALA A 117 5.43 -0.38 -18.60
N ILE A 118 4.93 0.86 -18.69
CA ILE A 118 3.53 1.18 -18.95
C ILE A 118 3.40 2.53 -19.65
N SER A 119 2.43 2.68 -20.55
CA SER A 119 2.08 3.96 -21.16
C SER A 119 1.38 4.89 -20.15
N GLU A 120 1.36 6.20 -20.43
CA GLU A 120 0.68 7.18 -19.59
C GLU A 120 -0.83 6.88 -19.49
N GLU A 121 -1.47 6.58 -20.61
CA GLU A 121 -2.89 6.22 -20.66
C GLU A 121 -3.21 5.00 -19.78
N ASN A 122 -2.44 3.92 -19.95
CA ASN A 122 -2.62 2.70 -19.17
C ASN A 122 -2.28 2.90 -17.68
N ALA A 123 -1.32 3.78 -17.36
CA ALA A 123 -0.99 4.13 -15.98
C ALA A 123 -2.16 4.82 -15.24
N LEU A 124 -2.88 5.70 -15.93
CA LEU A 124 -4.09 6.33 -15.40
C LEU A 124 -5.21 5.30 -15.17
N ILE A 125 -5.35 4.35 -16.11
CA ILE A 125 -6.33 3.26 -15.97
C ILE A 125 -5.93 2.34 -14.80
N LEU A 126 -4.66 1.94 -14.73
CA LEU A 126 -4.14 1.10 -13.64
C LEU A 126 -4.41 1.73 -12.27
N ASN A 127 -4.03 2.99 -12.09
CA ASN A 127 -4.27 3.74 -10.86
C ASN A 127 -5.75 3.72 -10.46
N ARG A 128 -6.65 4.03 -11.39
CA ARG A 128 -8.08 4.03 -11.12
C ARG A 128 -8.59 2.65 -10.75
N MET A 129 -8.22 1.62 -11.51
CA MET A 129 -8.69 0.25 -11.29
C MET A 129 -8.15 -0.32 -9.98
N SER A 130 -6.88 -0.12 -9.67
CA SER A 130 -6.27 -0.57 -8.40
C SER A 130 -6.96 0.05 -7.19
N CYS A 131 -7.23 1.36 -7.26
CA CYS A 131 -7.92 2.06 -6.17
C CYS A 131 -9.37 1.59 -5.98
N ILE A 132 -10.09 1.35 -7.08
CA ILE A 132 -11.48 0.83 -7.02
C ILE A 132 -11.49 -0.61 -6.49
N LEU A 133 -10.60 -1.46 -7.01
CA LEU A 133 -10.46 -2.85 -6.58
C LEU A 133 -10.19 -2.92 -5.08
N TYR A 134 -9.15 -2.19 -4.61
CA TYR A 134 -8.82 -2.15 -3.19
C TYR A 134 -9.99 -1.68 -2.33
N LYS A 135 -10.66 -0.58 -2.71
CA LYS A 135 -11.81 -0.06 -1.95
C LYS A 135 -12.95 -1.08 -1.86
N GLY A 136 -13.17 -1.88 -2.92
CA GLY A 136 -14.15 -2.96 -2.92
C GLY A 136 -13.82 -4.05 -1.90
N TYR A 137 -12.58 -4.56 -1.90
CA TYR A 137 -12.11 -5.53 -0.93
C TYR A 137 -12.13 -4.99 0.50
N PHE A 138 -11.61 -3.77 0.70
CA PHE A 138 -11.57 -3.14 2.00
C PHE A 138 -12.96 -2.87 2.58
N LYS A 139 -13.92 -2.47 1.73
CA LYS A 139 -15.31 -2.30 2.16
C LYS A 139 -15.91 -3.61 2.64
N GLY A 140 -15.68 -4.72 1.94
CA GLY A 140 -16.13 -6.04 2.40
C GLY A 140 -15.57 -6.38 3.78
N VAL A 141 -14.27 -6.13 4.01
CA VAL A 141 -13.65 -6.32 5.34
C VAL A 141 -14.28 -5.43 6.41
N MET A 142 -14.63 -4.19 6.06
CA MET A 142 -15.27 -3.24 7.00
C MET A 142 -16.71 -3.61 7.36
N ASP A 143 -17.48 -4.07 6.38
CA ASP A 143 -18.91 -4.34 6.55
C ASP A 143 -19.17 -5.72 7.20
N ASP A 144 -18.46 -6.74 6.75
CA ASP A 144 -18.68 -8.13 7.16
C ASP A 144 -17.79 -8.55 8.33
N GLY A 145 -16.72 -7.79 8.60
CA GLY A 145 -15.63 -8.22 9.42
C GLY A 145 -14.73 -9.22 8.69
N ILE A 146 -13.68 -9.67 9.35
CA ILE A 146 -12.79 -10.72 8.87
C ILE A 146 -12.08 -11.34 10.08
N GLU A 147 -12.01 -12.67 10.12
CA GLU A 147 -11.23 -13.38 11.11
C GLU A 147 -9.75 -13.41 10.72
N GLU A 148 -8.86 -13.55 11.69
CA GLU A 148 -7.39 -13.46 11.45
C GLU A 148 -6.91 -14.53 10.46
N ASP A 149 -7.48 -15.71 10.46
CA ASP A 149 -7.15 -16.80 9.55
C ASP A 149 -7.66 -16.60 8.11
N GLU A 150 -8.66 -15.74 7.90
CA GLU A 150 -9.20 -15.41 6.58
C GLU A 150 -8.45 -14.24 5.90
N ILE A 151 -7.67 -13.46 6.67
CA ILE A 151 -6.98 -12.26 6.15
C ILE A 151 -6.06 -12.62 5.00
N GLU A 152 -5.25 -13.67 5.15
CA GLU A 152 -4.28 -14.10 4.13
C GLU A 152 -5.00 -14.46 2.81
N GLU A 153 -6.09 -15.20 2.87
CA GLU A 153 -6.89 -15.57 1.70
C GLU A 153 -7.49 -14.33 1.01
N ARG A 154 -8.02 -13.40 1.79
CA ARG A 154 -8.59 -12.16 1.27
C ARG A 154 -7.54 -11.28 0.59
N VAL A 155 -6.36 -11.18 1.18
CA VAL A 155 -5.22 -10.46 0.59
C VAL A 155 -4.75 -11.15 -0.69
N HIS A 156 -4.66 -12.49 -0.70
CA HIS A 156 -4.28 -13.24 -1.89
C HIS A 156 -5.26 -13.00 -3.04
N SER A 157 -6.55 -13.06 -2.77
CA SER A 157 -7.59 -12.79 -3.78
C SER A 157 -7.45 -11.37 -4.37
N PHE A 158 -7.24 -10.37 -3.51
CA PHE A 158 -7.01 -9.00 -3.97
C PHE A 158 -5.75 -8.87 -4.86
N ILE A 159 -4.66 -9.52 -4.46
CA ILE A 159 -3.39 -9.45 -5.20
C ILE A 159 -3.47 -10.22 -6.53
N ASP A 160 -4.15 -11.36 -6.56
CA ASP A 160 -4.36 -12.11 -7.79
C ASP A 160 -5.19 -11.29 -8.82
N ASP A 161 -6.22 -10.61 -8.37
CA ASP A 161 -7.01 -9.70 -9.21
C ASP A 161 -6.17 -8.49 -9.69
N LEU A 162 -5.34 -7.93 -8.83
CA LEU A 162 -4.43 -6.85 -9.18
C LEU A 162 -3.39 -7.31 -10.23
N ASP A 163 -2.86 -8.51 -10.09
CA ASP A 163 -1.95 -9.13 -11.06
C ASP A 163 -2.57 -9.25 -12.46
N ILE A 164 -3.85 -9.59 -12.53
CA ILE A 164 -4.61 -9.63 -13.79
C ILE A 164 -4.62 -8.24 -14.44
N ILE A 165 -4.92 -7.19 -13.66
CA ILE A 165 -4.97 -5.81 -14.16
C ILE A 165 -3.57 -5.36 -14.62
N VAL A 166 -2.54 -5.61 -13.83
CA VAL A 166 -1.15 -5.28 -14.19
C VAL A 166 -0.76 -5.94 -15.51
N LYS A 167 -1.01 -7.23 -15.66
CA LYS A 167 -0.68 -7.98 -16.88
C LYS A 167 -1.43 -7.50 -18.11
N ALA A 168 -2.67 -7.05 -17.94
CA ALA A 168 -3.48 -6.51 -19.02
C ALA A 168 -3.02 -5.13 -19.50
N LEU A 169 -2.47 -4.29 -18.62
CA LEU A 169 -2.15 -2.89 -18.90
C LEU A 169 -0.65 -2.61 -19.09
N ALA A 170 0.23 -3.49 -18.61
CA ALA A 170 1.67 -3.34 -18.78
C ALA A 170 2.06 -3.39 -20.27
N SER A 171 2.91 -2.46 -20.68
CA SER A 171 3.55 -2.51 -22.00
C SER A 171 4.68 -3.53 -22.01
N GLU A 172 5.34 -3.72 -20.86
CA GLU A 172 6.44 -4.64 -20.67
C GLU A 172 6.41 -5.24 -19.26
N LEU A 173 6.36 -6.56 -19.17
CA LEU A 173 6.33 -7.28 -17.88
C LEU A 173 7.71 -7.49 -17.28
N GLN A 174 8.79 -7.39 -18.06
CA GLN A 174 10.19 -7.53 -17.60
C GLN A 174 10.42 -8.83 -16.79
N GLY A 175 9.81 -9.92 -17.23
CA GLY A 175 9.89 -11.22 -16.54
C GLY A 175 8.96 -11.38 -15.34
N TYR A 176 8.07 -10.43 -15.09
CA TYR A 176 7.03 -10.56 -14.06
C TYR A 176 5.94 -11.56 -14.49
N ASP A 177 5.72 -12.59 -13.71
CA ASP A 177 4.69 -13.64 -13.97
C ASP A 177 3.60 -13.69 -12.86
N GLY A 178 3.66 -12.78 -11.92
CA GLY A 178 2.73 -12.67 -10.80
C GLY A 178 3.42 -12.77 -9.46
N TYR A 179 2.90 -12.05 -8.48
CA TYR A 179 3.55 -11.82 -7.20
C TYR A 179 3.82 -13.12 -6.41
N PHE A 180 2.85 -14.03 -6.38
CA PHE A 180 2.98 -15.27 -5.63
C PHE A 180 3.69 -16.38 -6.40
N LYS A 181 3.66 -16.39 -7.72
CA LYS A 181 4.36 -17.40 -8.53
C LYS A 181 5.87 -17.33 -8.34
N GLN A 182 6.43 -16.14 -8.30
CA GLN A 182 7.86 -15.92 -8.09
C GLN A 182 8.32 -16.36 -6.70
N LYS A 183 7.43 -16.34 -5.69
CA LYS A 183 7.74 -16.83 -4.33
C LYS A 183 7.77 -18.35 -4.24
N ARG A 184 6.91 -19.07 -4.98
CA ARG A 184 6.86 -20.55 -5.00
C ARG A 184 8.12 -21.16 -5.57
N GLU A 185 8.63 -20.63 -6.68
CA GLU A 185 9.87 -21.12 -7.30
C GLU A 185 11.14 -21.02 -6.42
N LYS A 186 11.14 -20.15 -5.40
CA LYS A 186 12.23 -20.04 -4.43
C LYS A 186 12.19 -21.10 -3.34
N ASN A 187 10.98 -21.53 -2.96
CA ASN A 187 10.80 -22.56 -1.93
C ASN A 187 11.09 -23.96 -2.47
N ASP A 188 10.83 -24.17 -3.77
CA ASP A 188 11.08 -25.47 -4.44
C ASP A 188 12.58 -25.68 -4.80
N LYS A 189 13.41 -24.65 -4.67
CA LYS A 189 14.86 -24.70 -4.93
C LYS A 189 15.73 -24.74 -3.66
N LYS A 190 15.12 -24.86 -2.48
CA LYS A 190 15.80 -25.08 -1.20
C LYS A 190 15.56 -26.50 -0.69
#